data_6d129800f54d2b6cb6d95629b2c3025f
#
_entry.id   6d129800f54d2b6cb6d95629b2c3025f
#
_cell.length_a   1.000
_cell.length_b   1.000
_cell.length_c   1.000
_cell.angle_alpha   90.00
_cell.angle_beta   90.00
_cell.angle_gamma   90.00
#
_symmetry.space_group_name_H-M   'P 1'
#
loop_
_entity.id
_entity.type
_entity.pdbx_description
1 polymer ?
#
loop_
_entity_poly.entity_id
_entity_poly.type
_entity_poly.pdbx_seq_one_letter_code
_entity_poly.pdbx_strand_id
1 'polypeptide(L)'
;MALNTEKNTYTLLFAVGLVVIVGTLLAAIDSSLKDKIRINKILEKQQNILYAIGINENEGNSVNFIAADKAEKEFNKYITKQIYIQGDQVIEDDKAYLIDVKKQKALAKDPSHKRKLPLFIAEKDGRNLYVAPIRGKGLWDAIWAYVSVDEDMIIRGIYFDHKAETPGLGANIKQRFFMDDFIGESLLDS
;
A
#
# COMPACT_ATOMS: atom_id res chain seq x y z
N MET A 1 4.27 -10.33 -55.96
CA MET A 1 5.25 -9.22 -55.82
C MET A 1 6.01 -9.44 -54.53
N ALA A 2 7.29 -9.77 -54.56
CA ALA A 2 8.09 -9.92 -53.35
C ALA A 2 8.34 -8.53 -52.75
N LEU A 3 8.09 -8.37 -51.45
CA LEU A 3 8.38 -7.18 -50.71
C LEU A 3 9.90 -6.96 -50.67
N ASN A 4 10.39 -5.81 -51.17
CA ASN A 4 11.80 -5.49 -51.11
C ASN A 4 12.16 -5.02 -49.69
N THR A 5 12.59 -5.94 -48.84
CA THR A 5 12.93 -5.73 -47.43
C THR A 5 14.23 -4.96 -47.23
N GLU A 6 15.03 -4.76 -48.25
CA GLU A 6 16.31 -4.05 -48.21
C GLU A 6 16.15 -2.52 -48.28
N LYS A 7 14.93 -2.02 -48.59
CA LYS A 7 14.71 -0.58 -48.64
C LYS A 7 14.50 0.04 -47.27
N ASN A 8 15.21 1.10 -46.98
CA ASN A 8 15.04 1.90 -45.74
C ASN A 8 13.58 2.26 -45.45
N THR A 9 12.80 2.55 -46.52
CA THR A 9 11.37 2.87 -46.40
C THR A 9 10.55 1.67 -45.84
N TYR A 10 10.86 0.44 -46.28
CA TYR A 10 10.21 -0.76 -45.74
C TYR A 10 10.51 -0.93 -44.27
N THR A 11 11.79 -0.86 -43.90
CA THR A 11 12.23 -0.95 -42.50
C THR A 11 11.56 0.07 -41.60
N LEU A 12 11.47 1.35 -42.08
CA LEU A 12 10.81 2.42 -41.34
C LEU A 12 9.32 2.15 -41.15
N LEU A 13 8.60 1.79 -42.24
CA LEU A 13 7.16 1.49 -42.17
C LEU A 13 6.88 0.28 -41.31
N PHE A 14 7.73 -0.76 -41.39
CA PHE A 14 7.61 -1.94 -40.53
C PHE A 14 7.80 -1.56 -39.06
N ALA A 15 8.84 -0.79 -38.72
CA ALA A 15 9.09 -0.36 -37.36
C ALA A 15 7.93 0.50 -36.80
N VAL A 16 7.44 1.45 -37.57
CA VAL A 16 6.28 2.27 -37.19
C VAL A 16 5.03 1.42 -37.01
N GLY A 17 4.75 0.50 -37.92
CA GLY A 17 3.62 -0.43 -37.85
C GLY A 17 3.69 -1.30 -36.59
N LEU A 18 4.87 -1.83 -36.29
CA LEU A 18 5.10 -2.65 -35.09
C LEU A 18 4.85 -1.84 -33.81
N VAL A 19 5.38 -0.62 -33.71
CA VAL A 19 5.17 0.25 -32.55
C VAL A 19 3.70 0.61 -32.36
N VAL A 20 2.99 0.92 -33.45
CA VAL A 20 1.56 1.23 -33.39
C VAL A 20 0.75 0.02 -32.92
N ILE A 21 1.01 -1.15 -33.48
CA ILE A 21 0.29 -2.38 -33.09
C ILE A 21 0.56 -2.71 -31.63
N VAL A 22 1.83 -2.80 -31.22
CA VAL A 22 2.20 -3.13 -29.85
C VAL A 22 1.70 -2.08 -28.87
N GLY A 23 1.86 -0.81 -29.19
CA GLY A 23 1.38 0.30 -28.36
C GLY A 23 -0.14 0.28 -28.16
N THR A 24 -0.89 0.00 -29.23
CA THR A 24 -2.37 -0.12 -29.16
C THR A 24 -2.80 -1.34 -28.34
N LEU A 25 -2.16 -2.48 -28.52
CA LEU A 25 -2.45 -3.69 -27.74
C LEU A 25 -2.17 -3.46 -26.25
N LEU A 26 -1.02 -2.87 -25.91
CA LEU A 26 -0.68 -2.57 -24.51
C LEU A 26 -1.67 -1.58 -23.89
N ALA A 27 -2.04 -0.51 -24.62
CA ALA A 27 -3.02 0.46 -24.13
C ALA A 27 -4.41 -0.17 -23.92
N ALA A 28 -4.84 -1.07 -24.81
CA ALA A 28 -6.10 -1.78 -24.68
C ALA A 28 -6.10 -2.73 -23.46
N ILE A 29 -5.01 -3.47 -23.24
CA ILE A 29 -4.84 -4.35 -22.07
C ILE A 29 -4.83 -3.52 -20.78
N ASP A 30 -4.04 -2.44 -20.70
CA ASP A 30 -3.99 -1.55 -19.54
C ASP A 30 -5.38 -1.00 -19.22
N SER A 31 -6.07 -0.47 -20.23
CA SER A 31 -7.43 0.06 -20.07
C SER A 31 -8.42 -0.99 -19.56
N SER A 32 -8.35 -2.22 -20.06
CA SER A 32 -9.26 -3.30 -19.64
C SER A 32 -9.01 -3.81 -18.22
N LEU A 33 -7.77 -3.68 -17.73
CA LEU A 33 -7.36 -4.13 -16.40
C LEU A 33 -7.46 -3.05 -15.33
N LYS A 34 -7.62 -1.79 -15.71
CA LYS A 34 -7.55 -0.63 -14.81
C LYS A 34 -8.48 -0.72 -13.60
N ASP A 35 -9.72 -1.16 -13.81
CA ASP A 35 -10.68 -1.29 -12.69
C ASP A 35 -10.32 -2.45 -11.77
N LYS A 36 -9.87 -3.58 -12.31
CA LYS A 36 -9.40 -4.73 -11.51
C LYS A 36 -8.16 -4.35 -10.68
N ILE A 37 -7.21 -3.63 -11.28
CA ILE A 37 -6.03 -3.13 -10.58
C ILE A 37 -6.42 -2.17 -9.45
N ARG A 38 -7.41 -1.30 -9.68
CA ARG A 38 -7.91 -0.38 -8.65
C ARG A 38 -8.54 -1.13 -7.48
N ILE A 39 -9.41 -2.10 -7.76
CA ILE A 39 -10.06 -2.92 -6.74
C ILE A 39 -9.01 -3.69 -5.93
N ASN A 40 -8.07 -4.35 -6.60
CA ASN A 40 -7.01 -5.10 -5.92
C ASN A 40 -6.15 -4.22 -5.00
N LYS A 41 -5.83 -2.98 -5.42
CA LYS A 41 -5.11 -2.03 -4.56
C LYS A 41 -5.92 -1.60 -3.33
N ILE A 42 -7.24 -1.53 -3.44
CA ILE A 42 -8.11 -1.24 -2.30
C ILE A 42 -8.09 -2.42 -1.33
N LEU A 43 -8.30 -3.63 -1.82
CA LEU A 43 -8.28 -4.85 -1.02
C LEU A 43 -6.92 -5.07 -0.34
N GLU A 44 -5.83 -4.85 -1.07
CA GLU A 44 -4.47 -4.89 -0.51
C GLU A 44 -4.30 -3.92 0.68
N LYS A 45 -4.77 -2.68 0.55
CA LYS A 45 -4.73 -1.72 1.67
C LYS A 45 -5.54 -2.21 2.87
N GLN A 46 -6.73 -2.72 2.62
CA GLN A 46 -7.59 -3.26 3.68
C GLN A 46 -6.91 -4.45 4.37
N GLN A 47 -6.33 -5.38 3.61
CA GLN A 47 -5.57 -6.51 4.14
C GLN A 47 -4.36 -6.05 4.97
N ASN A 48 -3.62 -5.04 4.53
CA ASN A 48 -2.48 -4.50 5.26
C ASN A 48 -2.89 -3.85 6.59
N ILE A 49 -4.01 -3.12 6.62
CA ILE A 49 -4.57 -2.53 7.84
C ILE A 49 -5.03 -3.64 8.79
N LEU A 50 -5.75 -4.64 8.28
CA LEU A 50 -6.19 -5.80 9.05
C LEU A 50 -5.02 -6.60 9.62
N TYR A 51 -3.98 -6.80 8.82
CA TYR A 51 -2.76 -7.46 9.29
C TYR A 51 -2.13 -6.73 10.48
N ALA A 52 -2.05 -5.39 10.41
CA ALA A 52 -1.50 -4.58 11.49
C ALA A 52 -2.31 -4.64 12.80
N ILE A 53 -3.59 -4.97 12.76
CA ILE A 53 -4.39 -5.23 13.97
C ILE A 53 -4.44 -6.72 14.36
N GLY A 54 -3.62 -7.55 13.69
CA GLY A 54 -3.52 -8.98 13.97
C GLY A 54 -4.69 -9.80 13.43
N ILE A 55 -5.37 -9.33 12.37
CA ILE A 55 -6.37 -10.10 11.60
C ILE A 55 -5.68 -10.63 10.34
N ASN A 56 -5.21 -11.86 10.42
CA ASN A 56 -4.42 -12.53 9.39
C ASN A 56 -4.59 -14.05 9.50
N GLU A 57 -4.07 -14.78 8.52
CA GLU A 57 -4.06 -16.24 8.46
C GLU A 57 -2.61 -16.77 8.55
N ASN A 58 -1.78 -16.17 9.45
CA ASN A 58 -0.38 -16.54 9.60
C ASN A 58 -0.24 -18.00 10.09
N GLU A 59 0.67 -18.73 9.43
CA GLU A 59 1.08 -20.08 9.84
C GLU A 59 2.60 -20.12 10.02
N GLY A 60 3.06 -20.54 11.18
CA GLY A 60 4.50 -20.58 11.51
C GLY A 60 5.14 -19.20 11.29
N ASN A 61 6.20 -19.12 10.48
CA ASN A 61 6.92 -17.89 10.17
C ASN A 61 6.40 -17.17 8.92
N SER A 62 5.37 -17.68 8.26
CA SER A 62 4.85 -17.09 7.03
C SER A 62 3.94 -15.91 7.31
N VAL A 63 4.04 -14.89 6.46
CA VAL A 63 3.13 -13.74 6.44
C VAL A 63 1.97 -14.09 5.51
N ASN A 64 0.80 -14.38 6.08
CA ASN A 64 -0.40 -14.71 5.32
C ASN A 64 -1.51 -13.73 5.65
N PHE A 65 -2.00 -13.05 4.62
CA PHE A 65 -3.17 -12.20 4.75
C PHE A 65 -4.45 -13.03 4.74
N ILE A 66 -5.51 -12.45 5.25
CA ILE A 66 -6.86 -13.01 4.99
C ILE A 66 -7.14 -12.99 3.48
N ALA A 67 -7.99 -13.91 3.04
CA ALA A 67 -8.37 -13.98 1.63
C ALA A 67 -9.00 -12.66 1.14
N ALA A 68 -8.70 -12.26 -0.11
CA ALA A 68 -9.10 -10.97 -0.66
C ALA A 68 -10.62 -10.77 -0.72
N ASP A 69 -11.38 -11.85 -0.94
CA ASP A 69 -12.85 -11.87 -0.93
C ASP A 69 -13.46 -11.62 0.46
N LYS A 70 -12.70 -11.87 1.53
CA LYS A 70 -13.11 -11.60 2.91
C LYS A 70 -12.65 -10.24 3.43
N ALA A 71 -11.66 -9.61 2.74
CA ALA A 71 -10.98 -8.42 3.24
C ALA A 71 -11.92 -7.26 3.53
N GLU A 72 -12.83 -6.94 2.62
CA GLU A 72 -13.79 -5.84 2.79
C GLU A 72 -14.75 -6.09 3.97
N LYS A 73 -15.24 -7.33 4.11
CA LYS A 73 -16.14 -7.71 5.20
C LYS A 73 -15.45 -7.60 6.55
N GLU A 74 -14.25 -8.15 6.69
CA GLU A 74 -13.49 -8.09 7.94
C GLU A 74 -13.03 -6.66 8.23
N PHE A 75 -12.66 -5.88 7.22
CA PHE A 75 -12.33 -4.47 7.38
C PHE A 75 -13.50 -3.68 7.99
N ASN A 76 -14.70 -3.81 7.43
CA ASN A 76 -15.89 -3.14 7.94
C ASN A 76 -16.34 -3.65 9.32
N LYS A 77 -15.96 -4.86 9.71
CA LYS A 77 -16.24 -5.43 11.02
C LYS A 77 -15.35 -4.83 12.12
N TYR A 78 -14.05 -4.69 11.85
CA TYR A 78 -13.09 -4.28 12.86
C TYR A 78 -12.78 -2.78 12.84
N ILE A 79 -12.81 -2.12 11.67
CA ILE A 79 -12.55 -0.68 11.56
C ILE A 79 -13.84 0.09 11.85
N THR A 80 -13.92 0.61 13.05
CA THR A 80 -15.11 1.32 13.55
C THR A 80 -15.17 2.75 13.06
N LYS A 81 -13.99 3.37 12.79
CA LYS A 81 -13.91 4.75 12.35
C LYS A 81 -12.68 4.99 11.48
N GLN A 82 -12.86 5.82 10.46
CA GLN A 82 -11.79 6.29 9.61
C GLN A 82 -11.74 7.81 9.68
N ILE A 83 -10.55 8.34 9.90
CA ILE A 83 -10.32 9.78 9.99
C ILE A 83 -9.08 10.15 9.19
N TYR A 84 -8.92 11.44 8.92
CA TYR A 84 -7.64 12.00 8.57
C TYR A 84 -7.38 13.30 9.33
N ILE A 85 -6.11 13.54 9.64
CA ILE A 85 -5.64 14.76 10.27
C ILE A 85 -5.12 15.68 9.18
N GLN A 86 -5.59 16.95 9.17
CA GLN A 86 -5.14 17.97 8.24
C GLN A 86 -4.84 19.27 8.98
N GLY A 87 -3.55 19.57 9.23
CA GLY A 87 -3.17 20.62 10.17
C GLY A 87 -3.64 20.26 11.56
N ASP A 88 -4.43 21.13 12.18
CA ASP A 88 -4.99 20.95 13.52
C ASP A 88 -6.41 20.37 13.52
N GLN A 89 -6.90 19.97 12.36
CA GLN A 89 -8.26 19.44 12.20
C GLN A 89 -8.25 17.92 12.09
N VAL A 90 -9.15 17.28 12.81
CA VAL A 90 -9.49 15.85 12.70
C VAL A 90 -10.80 15.74 11.94
N ILE A 91 -10.78 15.08 10.79
CA ILE A 91 -11.92 14.99 9.90
C ILE A 91 -12.26 13.51 9.71
N GLU A 92 -13.52 13.18 9.95
CA GLU A 92 -14.04 11.84 9.71
C GLU A 92 -14.36 11.65 8.21
N ASP A 93 -13.88 10.55 7.64
CA ASP A 93 -14.08 10.24 6.22
C ASP A 93 -13.98 8.72 6.01
N ASP A 94 -15.10 8.09 5.72
CA ASP A 94 -15.20 6.63 5.47
C ASP A 94 -14.33 6.15 4.30
N LYS A 95 -13.76 7.09 3.54
CA LYS A 95 -12.85 6.83 2.44
C LYS A 95 -11.41 7.23 2.75
N ALA A 96 -11.07 7.48 4.02
CA ALA A 96 -9.71 7.84 4.42
C ALA A 96 -8.67 6.79 3.96
N TYR A 97 -9.04 5.51 3.87
CA TYR A 97 -8.18 4.44 3.33
C TYR A 97 -7.79 4.66 1.84
N LEU A 98 -8.51 5.49 1.08
CA LEU A 98 -8.14 5.86 -0.30
C LEU A 98 -7.06 6.94 -0.36
N ILE A 99 -6.79 7.65 0.75
CA ILE A 99 -5.77 8.69 0.79
C ILE A 99 -4.41 8.06 0.45
N ASP A 100 -3.75 8.62 -0.56
CA ASP A 100 -2.41 8.20 -0.98
C ASP A 100 -1.35 9.00 -0.22
N VAL A 101 -0.75 8.39 0.79
CA VAL A 101 0.29 8.99 1.64
C VAL A 101 1.51 9.44 0.81
N LYS A 102 1.85 8.72 -0.29
CA LYS A 102 2.91 9.12 -1.20
C LYS A 102 2.59 10.45 -1.89
N LYS A 103 1.35 10.58 -2.39
CA LYS A 103 0.86 11.79 -3.04
C LYS A 103 0.81 12.97 -2.05
N GLN A 104 0.34 12.71 -0.82
CA GLN A 104 0.31 13.72 0.24
C GLN A 104 1.71 14.21 0.60
N LYS A 105 2.70 13.31 0.68
CA LYS A 105 4.11 13.68 0.91
C LYS A 105 4.68 14.50 -0.25
N ALA A 106 4.31 14.19 -1.50
CA ALA A 106 4.76 14.95 -2.66
C ALA A 106 4.16 16.37 -2.70
N LEU A 107 2.88 16.50 -2.36
CA LEU A 107 2.17 17.79 -2.28
C LEU A 107 2.69 18.69 -1.16
N ALA A 108 3.23 18.13 -0.08
CA ALA A 108 3.82 18.86 1.04
C ALA A 108 5.12 19.63 0.68
N LYS A 109 5.61 19.52 -0.56
CA LYS A 109 6.66 20.42 -1.08
C LYS A 109 6.15 21.84 -1.26
N ASP A 110 4.85 22.02 -1.43
CA ASP A 110 4.18 23.30 -1.37
C ASP A 110 3.86 23.64 0.10
N PRO A 111 4.44 24.72 0.67
CA PRO A 111 4.22 25.10 2.06
C PRO A 111 2.75 25.41 2.40
N SER A 112 1.94 25.77 1.39
CA SER A 112 0.51 26.06 1.57
C SER A 112 -0.33 24.77 1.71
N HIS A 113 0.20 23.62 1.27
CA HIS A 113 -0.53 22.36 1.29
C HIS A 113 -0.43 21.67 2.64
N LYS A 114 -1.54 21.63 3.38
CA LYS A 114 -1.67 20.82 4.59
C LYS A 114 -1.95 19.37 4.21
N ARG A 115 -1.02 18.46 4.57
CA ARG A 115 -1.17 17.02 4.28
C ARG A 115 -2.38 16.42 4.99
N LYS A 116 -3.04 15.50 4.30
CA LYS A 116 -4.02 14.59 4.90
C LYS A 116 -3.30 13.35 5.39
N LEU A 117 -3.33 13.12 6.68
CA LEU A 117 -2.71 11.98 7.37
C LEU A 117 -3.83 11.03 7.82
N PRO A 118 -4.08 9.93 7.11
CA PRO A 118 -5.14 8.99 7.47
C PRO A 118 -4.78 8.24 8.75
N LEU A 119 -5.81 7.97 9.57
CA LEU A 119 -5.74 7.17 10.77
C LEU A 119 -7.02 6.31 10.84
N PHE A 120 -6.84 5.03 11.16
CA PHE A 120 -7.94 4.06 11.25
C PHE A 120 -8.10 3.65 12.71
N ILE A 121 -9.32 3.72 13.22
CA ILE A 121 -9.66 3.28 14.57
C ILE A 121 -10.33 1.93 14.44
N ALA A 122 -9.74 0.93 15.06
CA ALA A 122 -10.23 -0.43 15.09
C ALA A 122 -10.65 -0.81 16.50
N GLU A 123 -11.65 -1.69 16.60
CA GLU A 123 -12.01 -2.34 17.85
C GLU A 123 -11.74 -3.84 17.73
N LYS A 124 -10.91 -4.38 18.64
CA LYS A 124 -10.58 -5.79 18.71
C LYS A 124 -10.44 -6.24 20.16
N ASP A 125 -11.11 -7.30 20.53
CA ASP A 125 -11.07 -7.89 21.86
C ASP A 125 -11.38 -6.86 22.97
N GLY A 126 -12.32 -5.93 22.70
CA GLY A 126 -12.74 -4.87 23.61
C GLY A 126 -11.71 -3.74 23.79
N ARG A 127 -10.70 -3.63 22.92
CA ARG A 127 -9.67 -2.59 22.92
C ARG A 127 -9.75 -1.76 21.66
N ASN A 128 -9.51 -0.46 21.81
CA ASN A 128 -9.30 0.42 20.68
C ASN A 128 -7.85 0.32 20.19
N LEU A 129 -7.69 0.19 18.88
CA LEU A 129 -6.41 0.19 18.20
C LEU A 129 -6.39 1.33 17.16
N TYR A 130 -5.29 2.02 17.09
CA TYR A 130 -5.08 3.16 16.17
C TYR A 130 -4.06 2.76 15.11
N VAL A 131 -4.48 2.65 13.87
CA VAL A 131 -3.61 2.22 12.77
C VAL A 131 -3.21 3.40 11.92
N ALA A 132 -1.91 3.70 11.89
CA ALA A 132 -1.34 4.77 11.10
C ALA A 132 -0.50 4.22 9.94
N PRO A 133 -0.78 4.59 8.68
CA PRO A 133 0.11 4.30 7.57
C PRO A 133 1.30 5.26 7.59
N ILE A 134 2.50 4.72 7.60
CA ILE A 134 3.73 5.49 7.53
C ILE A 134 4.49 5.18 6.24
N ARG A 135 5.29 6.13 5.75
CA ARG A 135 6.08 5.97 4.54
C ARG A 135 7.42 6.67 4.66
N GLY A 136 8.48 5.93 4.40
CA GLY A 136 9.85 6.39 4.42
C GLY A 136 10.59 6.15 3.11
N LYS A 137 11.90 6.44 3.16
CA LYS A 137 12.86 6.09 2.11
C LYS A 137 13.73 4.96 2.66
N GLY A 138 13.77 3.87 1.93
CA GLY A 138 14.73 2.79 2.16
C GLY A 138 16.08 3.07 1.50
N LEU A 139 16.89 2.04 1.38
CA LEU A 139 18.20 2.15 0.73
C LEU A 139 18.04 2.35 -0.79
N TRP A 140 17.19 1.56 -1.43
CA TRP A 140 16.98 1.61 -2.87
C TRP A 140 15.74 2.41 -3.28
N ASP A 141 14.60 2.19 -2.62
CA ASP A 141 13.35 2.90 -2.94
C ASP A 141 12.52 3.10 -1.66
N ALA A 142 11.25 3.31 -1.80
CA ALA A 142 10.33 3.56 -0.70
C ALA A 142 10.07 2.29 0.11
N ILE A 143 9.98 2.49 1.41
CA ILE A 143 9.42 1.56 2.37
C ILE A 143 8.17 2.17 2.99
N TRP A 144 7.23 1.33 3.43
CA TRP A 144 6.05 1.78 4.16
C TRP A 144 5.63 0.74 5.19
N ALA A 145 4.87 1.20 6.14
CA ALA A 145 4.26 0.33 7.14
C ALA A 145 2.86 0.80 7.52
N TYR A 146 2.10 -0.12 8.10
CA TYR A 146 0.91 0.15 8.88
C TYR A 146 1.22 -0.24 10.31
N VAL A 147 1.22 0.74 11.20
CA VAL A 147 1.54 0.55 12.62
C VAL A 147 0.25 0.66 13.42
N SER A 148 -0.04 -0.35 14.20
CA SER A 148 -1.17 -0.39 15.12
C SER A 148 -0.67 -0.18 16.54
N VAL A 149 -1.21 0.83 17.23
CA VAL A 149 -0.93 1.10 18.65
C VAL A 149 -2.22 1.11 19.45
N ASP A 150 -2.11 0.88 20.73
CA ASP A 150 -3.22 1.07 21.68
C ASP A 150 -3.22 2.50 22.28
N GLU A 151 -4.07 2.70 23.29
CA GLU A 151 -4.23 3.99 23.98
C GLU A 151 -2.97 4.40 24.78
N ASP A 152 -2.14 3.44 25.18
CA ASP A 152 -0.86 3.64 25.87
C ASP A 152 0.32 3.83 24.90
N MET A 153 0.04 3.97 23.57
CA MET A 153 1.03 4.07 22.49
C MET A 153 1.97 2.86 22.38
N ILE A 154 1.52 1.70 22.84
CA ILE A 154 2.24 0.44 22.70
C ILE A 154 1.88 -0.21 21.35
N ILE A 155 2.90 -0.64 20.61
CA ILE A 155 2.71 -1.30 19.32
C ILE A 155 2.06 -2.66 19.54
N ARG A 156 0.86 -2.85 18.97
CA ARG A 156 0.07 -4.09 19.04
C ARG A 156 0.16 -4.93 17.78
N GLY A 157 0.66 -4.34 16.71
CA GLY A 157 0.98 -5.02 15.49
C GLY A 157 1.50 -4.07 14.44
N ILE A 158 2.19 -4.62 13.46
CA ILE A 158 2.81 -3.84 12.41
C ILE A 158 2.89 -4.68 11.13
N TYR A 159 2.76 -4.02 9.99
CA TYR A 159 3.04 -4.59 8.68
C TYR A 159 3.97 -3.70 7.92
N PHE A 160 5.10 -4.23 7.47
CA PHE A 160 6.06 -3.54 6.61
C PHE A 160 5.99 -4.04 5.18
N ASP A 161 6.25 -3.13 4.24
CA ASP A 161 6.47 -3.47 2.84
C ASP A 161 7.47 -2.50 2.20
N HIS A 162 8.01 -2.88 1.06
CA HIS A 162 9.00 -2.11 0.32
C HIS A 162 8.76 -2.21 -1.18
N LYS A 163 9.36 -1.28 -1.94
CA LYS A 163 9.24 -1.28 -3.40
C LYS A 163 10.36 -2.06 -4.09
N ALA A 164 11.59 -1.93 -3.64
CA ALA A 164 12.77 -2.45 -4.35
C ALA A 164 13.98 -2.74 -3.45
N GLU A 165 13.76 -3.16 -2.20
CA GLU A 165 14.86 -3.55 -1.33
C GLU A 165 15.44 -4.92 -1.71
N THR A 166 16.72 -5.15 -1.42
CA THR A 166 17.44 -6.36 -1.81
C THR A 166 16.95 -7.58 -1.02
N PRO A 167 16.57 -8.69 -1.69
CA PRO A 167 16.24 -9.95 -1.04
C PRO A 167 17.36 -10.44 -0.11
N GLY A 168 16.99 -10.96 1.06
CA GLY A 168 17.94 -11.42 2.08
C GLY A 168 18.63 -10.29 2.88
N LEU A 169 18.35 -9.01 2.56
CA LEU A 169 18.83 -7.83 3.26
C LEU A 169 17.62 -6.92 3.62
N GLY A 170 17.53 -5.74 3.00
CA GLY A 170 16.46 -4.80 3.28
C GLY A 170 15.03 -5.32 3.02
N ALA A 171 14.85 -6.29 2.12
CA ALA A 171 13.56 -6.93 1.89
C ALA A 171 13.06 -7.79 3.07
N ASN A 172 13.93 -8.13 4.02
CA ASN A 172 13.57 -8.90 5.20
C ASN A 172 12.62 -8.16 6.16
N ILE A 173 12.44 -6.85 6.00
CA ILE A 173 11.45 -6.09 6.77
C ILE A 173 10.01 -6.63 6.61
N LYS A 174 9.73 -7.37 5.53
CA LYS A 174 8.44 -8.06 5.30
C LYS A 174 8.31 -9.39 6.05
N GLN A 175 9.35 -9.87 6.66
CA GLN A 175 9.35 -11.15 7.37
C GLN A 175 8.79 -10.98 8.78
N ARG A 176 8.10 -12.02 9.27
CA ARG A 176 7.50 -11.99 10.61
C ARG A 176 8.52 -11.75 11.71
N PHE A 177 9.68 -12.42 11.65
CA PHE A 177 10.70 -12.25 12.67
C PHE A 177 11.12 -10.78 12.87
N PHE A 178 11.12 -9.99 11.77
CA PHE A 178 11.43 -8.56 11.85
C PHE A 178 10.24 -7.75 12.40
N MET A 179 9.03 -8.07 11.98
CA MET A 179 7.84 -7.34 12.42
C MET A 179 7.46 -7.66 13.87
N ASP A 180 7.64 -8.90 14.28
CA ASP A 180 7.28 -9.37 15.63
C ASP A 180 8.17 -8.70 16.71
N ASP A 181 9.40 -8.28 16.38
CA ASP A 181 10.31 -7.56 17.30
C ASP A 181 9.77 -6.19 17.75
N PHE A 182 8.86 -5.60 17.01
CA PHE A 182 8.24 -4.31 17.37
C PHE A 182 7.03 -4.46 18.31
N ILE A 183 6.47 -5.66 18.42
CA ILE A 183 5.23 -5.86 19.18
C ILE A 183 5.53 -5.75 20.68
N GLY A 184 4.83 -4.84 21.35
CA GLY A 184 5.03 -4.54 22.76
C GLY A 184 5.94 -3.35 23.05
N GLU A 185 6.65 -2.84 22.04
CA GLU A 185 7.47 -1.62 22.17
C GLU A 185 6.59 -0.39 22.35
N SER A 186 7.03 0.53 23.19
CA SER A 186 6.38 1.83 23.43
C SER A 186 6.91 2.89 22.46
N LEU A 187 6.01 3.70 21.89
CA LEU A 187 6.40 4.88 21.11
C LEU A 187 6.71 6.11 21.97
N LEU A 188 6.48 6.04 23.28
CA LEU A 188 6.71 7.14 24.22
C LEU A 188 8.05 7.04 24.94
N ASP A 189 8.63 5.84 25.02
CA ASP A 189 9.89 5.56 25.71
C ASP A 189 11.05 5.58 24.69
N SER A 190 11.43 6.77 24.21
CA SER A 190 12.56 6.97 23.32
C SER A 190 13.60 7.94 23.94
#